data_02b2dd0ed436e12fe666bd7524ec769b
#
_entry.id   02b2dd0ed436e12fe666bd7524ec769b
#
_cell.length_a   1.000
_cell.length_b   1.000
_cell.length_c   1.000
_cell.angle_alpha   90.00
_cell.angle_beta   90.00
_cell.angle_gamma   90.00
#
_symmetry.space_group_name_H-M   'P 1'
#
loop_
_entity.id
_entity.type
_entity.pdbx_description
1 polymer ?
#
loop_
_entity_poly.entity_id
_entity_poly.type
_entity_poly.pdbx_seq_one_letter_code
_entity_poly.pdbx_strand_id
1 'polypeptide(L)'
;MSYSYLQEEKSPKILVEVVKMLGTKEVVGKEHNPVILGWAKELGLSKVYTNDEIPWCGLAVAYAAHMAGVTVVDKPLWALSWATYGTKVTEPMLGDILTFKRDGGGHVGIYVGEDKDCYHVLGGNQGNAMSVTRIVKTRLYQARRTAWKVAQPTNVRKVMLDAKGTISKNEA
;
A
#
# COMPACT_ATOMS: atom_id res chain seq x y z
N MET A 1 -9.68 -14.99 -6.63
CA MET A 1 -9.29 -15.10 -5.20
C MET A 1 -10.13 -14.11 -4.42
N SER A 2 -10.69 -14.52 -3.31
CA SER A 2 -11.48 -13.63 -2.47
C SER A 2 -10.59 -13.06 -1.36
N TYR A 3 -10.56 -11.73 -1.23
CA TYR A 3 -9.94 -11.02 -0.11
C TYR A 3 -11.01 -10.51 0.87
N SER A 4 -12.15 -11.21 0.95
CA SER A 4 -13.28 -10.80 1.80
C SER A 4 -12.92 -10.68 3.27
N TYR A 5 -11.98 -11.48 3.76
CA TYR A 5 -11.50 -11.41 5.14
C TYR A 5 -10.97 -10.03 5.53
N LEU A 6 -10.46 -9.23 4.56
CA LEU A 6 -9.98 -7.88 4.81
C LEU A 6 -11.06 -6.94 5.34
N GLN A 7 -12.32 -7.18 4.99
CA GLN A 7 -13.45 -6.39 5.47
C GLN A 7 -13.78 -6.66 6.95
N GLU A 8 -13.33 -7.77 7.48
CA GLU A 8 -13.56 -8.20 8.86
C GLU A 8 -12.42 -7.76 9.81
N GLU A 9 -11.27 -7.38 9.24
CA GLU A 9 -10.10 -6.94 10.01
C GLU A 9 -10.35 -5.56 10.63
N LYS A 10 -10.16 -5.46 11.95
CA LYS A 10 -10.36 -4.24 12.73
C LYS A 10 -9.06 -3.55 13.11
N SER A 11 -7.95 -4.15 12.82
CA SER A 11 -6.59 -3.65 13.06
C SER A 11 -5.57 -4.33 12.13
N PRO A 12 -4.37 -3.79 11.96
CA PRO A 12 -3.98 -2.45 12.43
C PRO A 12 -4.76 -1.36 11.70
N LYS A 13 -4.86 -0.18 12.30
CA LYS A 13 -5.65 0.93 11.73
C LYS A 13 -5.29 1.28 10.28
N ILE A 14 -3.99 1.25 9.94
CA ILE A 14 -3.54 1.52 8.57
C ILE A 14 -4.14 0.53 7.56
N LEU A 15 -4.28 -0.75 7.93
CA LEU A 15 -4.93 -1.75 7.10
C LEU A 15 -6.42 -1.42 6.91
N VAL A 16 -7.10 -1.07 8.01
CA VAL A 16 -8.52 -0.70 7.95
C VAL A 16 -8.74 0.48 7.01
N GLU A 17 -7.89 1.49 7.08
CA GLU A 17 -8.00 2.67 6.21
C GLU A 17 -7.70 2.34 4.74
N VAL A 18 -6.65 1.58 4.46
CA VAL A 18 -6.32 1.22 3.07
C VAL A 18 -7.37 0.32 2.43
N VAL A 19 -8.03 -0.55 3.20
CA VAL A 19 -9.11 -1.41 2.71
C VAL A 19 -10.33 -0.59 2.24
N LYS A 20 -10.64 0.53 2.89
CA LYS A 20 -11.72 1.45 2.47
C LYS A 20 -11.47 2.06 1.08
N MET A 21 -10.22 2.10 0.65
CA MET A 21 -9.83 2.70 -0.64
C MET A 21 -9.94 1.73 -1.81
N LEU A 22 -10.17 0.43 -1.55
CA LEU A 22 -10.27 -0.61 -2.58
C LEU A 22 -11.27 -0.23 -3.67
N GLY A 23 -10.87 -0.46 -4.92
CA GLY A 23 -11.70 -0.19 -6.09
C GLY A 23 -11.65 1.27 -6.60
N THR A 24 -10.96 2.18 -5.91
CA THR A 24 -10.68 3.52 -6.47
C THR A 24 -9.82 3.37 -7.72
N LYS A 25 -10.19 4.07 -8.81
CA LYS A 25 -9.51 3.99 -10.11
C LYS A 25 -9.08 5.37 -10.57
N GLU A 26 -7.96 5.42 -11.23
CA GLU A 26 -7.51 6.57 -12.00
C GLU A 26 -8.50 6.87 -13.13
N VAL A 27 -8.66 8.13 -13.48
CA VAL A 27 -9.44 8.55 -14.65
C VAL A 27 -8.47 8.80 -15.81
N VAL A 28 -8.54 7.95 -16.83
CA VAL A 28 -7.68 8.08 -18.00
C VAL A 28 -8.07 9.31 -18.83
N GLY A 29 -7.11 10.17 -19.14
CA GLY A 29 -7.29 11.31 -20.01
C GLY A 29 -7.19 12.65 -19.31
N LYS A 30 -7.96 13.65 -19.78
CA LYS A 30 -7.85 15.04 -19.28
C LYS A 30 -8.52 15.28 -17.95
N GLU A 31 -9.42 14.42 -17.57
CA GLU A 31 -10.12 14.49 -16.28
C GLU A 31 -9.36 13.69 -15.24
N HIS A 32 -9.53 14.05 -13.97
CA HIS A 32 -8.82 13.39 -12.88
C HIS A 32 -9.81 12.92 -11.82
N ASN A 33 -9.51 11.79 -11.17
CA ASN A 33 -10.34 11.28 -10.11
C ASN A 33 -10.30 12.24 -8.90
N PRO A 34 -11.43 12.90 -8.55
CA PRO A 34 -11.46 13.84 -7.44
C PRO A 34 -11.18 13.18 -6.08
N VAL A 35 -11.38 11.89 -5.95
CA VAL A 35 -11.09 11.14 -4.72
C VAL A 35 -9.57 11.07 -4.50
N ILE A 36 -8.80 10.70 -5.54
CA ILE A 36 -7.33 10.62 -5.47
C ILE A 36 -6.74 12.01 -5.22
N LEU A 37 -7.23 13.05 -5.92
CA LEU A 37 -6.81 14.43 -5.67
C LEU A 37 -7.20 14.91 -4.27
N GLY A 38 -8.34 14.43 -3.74
CA GLY A 38 -8.78 14.68 -2.38
C GLY A 38 -7.80 14.15 -1.33
N TRP A 39 -7.20 12.98 -1.56
CA TRP A 39 -6.16 12.46 -0.67
C TRP A 39 -4.93 13.38 -0.61
N ALA A 40 -4.50 13.88 -1.76
CA ALA A 40 -3.39 14.84 -1.82
C ALA A 40 -3.73 16.14 -1.10
N LYS A 41 -4.96 16.62 -1.24
CA LYS A 41 -5.45 17.83 -0.56
C LYS A 41 -5.42 17.65 0.96
N GLU A 42 -5.94 16.54 1.47
CA GLU A 42 -5.93 16.21 2.91
C GLU A 42 -4.52 16.21 3.50
N LEU A 43 -3.55 15.71 2.72
CA LEU A 43 -2.13 15.69 3.11
C LEU A 43 -1.38 17.00 2.87
N GLY A 44 -2.05 18.06 2.38
CA GLY A 44 -1.40 19.33 2.03
C GLY A 44 -0.49 19.27 0.81
N LEU A 45 -0.68 18.28 -0.06
CA LEU A 45 0.20 17.99 -1.22
C LEU A 45 -0.36 18.50 -2.56
N SER A 46 -1.46 19.26 -2.58
CA SER A 46 -2.12 19.72 -3.81
C SER A 46 -1.22 20.54 -4.75
N LYS A 47 -0.15 21.16 -4.22
CA LYS A 47 0.80 21.93 -5.05
C LYS A 47 1.77 21.06 -5.86
N VAL A 48 1.99 19.81 -5.41
CA VAL A 48 2.96 18.88 -6.01
C VAL A 48 2.29 17.67 -6.65
N TYR A 49 1.08 17.34 -6.22
CA TYR A 49 0.25 16.28 -6.78
C TYR A 49 -0.98 16.92 -7.43
N THR A 50 -0.90 17.17 -8.73
CA THR A 50 -1.86 18.00 -9.49
C THR A 50 -2.77 17.21 -10.42
N ASN A 51 -2.44 15.94 -10.67
CA ASN A 51 -3.22 15.04 -11.51
C ASN A 51 -2.98 13.58 -11.10
N ASP A 52 -3.91 12.69 -11.40
CA ASP A 52 -3.86 11.27 -11.02
C ASP A 52 -3.04 10.38 -11.96
N GLU A 53 -2.47 10.94 -13.03
CA GLU A 53 -1.44 10.26 -13.84
C GLU A 53 -0.06 10.25 -13.15
N ILE A 54 0.14 11.11 -12.14
CA ILE A 54 1.32 11.04 -11.28
C ILE A 54 1.23 9.74 -10.46
N PRO A 55 2.28 8.90 -10.42
CA PRO A 55 2.26 7.66 -9.64
C PRO A 55 1.79 7.88 -8.20
N TRP A 56 0.77 7.15 -7.77
CA TRP A 56 0.06 7.41 -6.52
C TRP A 56 0.10 6.27 -5.50
N CYS A 57 0.97 5.28 -5.70
CA CYS A 57 1.16 4.23 -4.69
C CYS A 57 1.63 4.81 -3.34
N GLY A 58 2.58 5.75 -3.36
CA GLY A 58 3.04 6.45 -2.15
C GLY A 58 1.96 7.33 -1.54
N LEU A 59 1.19 8.05 -2.37
CA LEU A 59 0.07 8.87 -1.93
C LEU A 59 -0.99 8.04 -1.20
N ALA A 60 -1.35 6.88 -1.75
CA ALA A 60 -2.34 6.00 -1.15
C ALA A 60 -1.92 5.51 0.25
N VAL A 61 -0.67 5.06 0.39
CA VAL A 61 -0.14 4.65 1.71
C VAL A 61 -0.08 5.83 2.67
N ALA A 62 0.32 7.02 2.19
CA ALA A 62 0.38 8.23 3.01
C ALA A 62 -1.00 8.64 3.54
N TYR A 63 -2.01 8.62 2.69
CA TYR A 63 -3.38 8.91 3.09
C TYR A 63 -3.90 7.90 4.12
N ALA A 64 -3.70 6.60 3.89
CA ALA A 64 -4.08 5.56 4.84
C ALA A 64 -3.37 5.73 6.19
N ALA A 65 -2.07 6.05 6.19
CA ALA A 65 -1.30 6.31 7.41
C ALA A 65 -1.81 7.54 8.16
N HIS A 66 -2.10 8.64 7.45
CA HIS A 66 -2.68 9.86 8.02
C HIS A 66 -4.03 9.58 8.68
N MET A 67 -4.94 8.92 7.97
CA MET A 67 -6.26 8.56 8.49
C MET A 67 -6.19 7.59 9.67
N ALA A 68 -5.19 6.73 9.71
CA ALA A 68 -4.92 5.84 10.83
C ALA A 68 -4.29 6.54 12.06
N GLY A 69 -3.89 7.81 11.92
CA GLY A 69 -3.19 8.57 12.96
C GLY A 69 -1.78 8.04 13.27
N VAL A 70 -1.14 7.39 12.28
CA VAL A 70 0.26 6.95 12.37
C VAL A 70 1.18 7.86 11.57
N THR A 71 2.48 7.74 11.80
CA THR A 71 3.48 8.58 11.15
C THR A 71 3.43 8.46 9.63
N VAL A 72 3.51 9.58 8.94
CA VAL A 72 3.75 9.66 7.49
C VAL A 72 5.23 10.01 7.28
N VAL A 73 5.89 9.31 6.36
CA VAL A 73 7.31 9.56 6.06
C VAL A 73 7.52 10.90 5.36
N ASP A 74 8.74 11.42 5.43
CA ASP A 74 9.15 12.53 4.58
C ASP A 74 9.09 12.11 3.10
N LYS A 75 8.66 13.04 2.22
CA LYS A 75 8.49 12.79 0.78
C LYS A 75 7.60 11.56 0.48
N PRO A 76 6.37 11.52 1.00
CA PRO A 76 5.51 10.33 0.99
C PRO A 76 5.08 9.88 -0.41
N LEU A 77 5.14 10.75 -1.41
CA LEU A 77 4.86 10.39 -2.81
C LEU A 77 5.91 9.46 -3.41
N TRP A 78 7.12 9.41 -2.84
CA TRP A 78 8.18 8.53 -3.30
C TRP A 78 8.06 7.16 -2.62
N ALA A 79 7.76 6.13 -3.40
CA ALA A 79 7.56 4.78 -2.87
C ALA A 79 8.71 4.29 -1.97
N LEU A 80 9.96 4.54 -2.35
CA LEU A 80 11.13 4.10 -1.60
C LEU A 80 11.40 4.89 -0.32
N SER A 81 10.77 6.05 -0.11
CA SER A 81 10.83 6.75 1.19
C SER A 81 10.22 5.90 2.31
N TRP A 82 9.25 5.05 1.98
CA TRP A 82 8.61 4.15 2.93
C TRP A 82 9.52 3.03 3.42
N ALA A 83 10.68 2.82 2.79
CA ALA A 83 11.70 1.88 3.25
C ALA A 83 12.32 2.25 4.61
N THR A 84 12.10 3.47 5.09
CA THR A 84 12.57 3.95 6.41
C THR A 84 11.46 4.02 7.46
N TYR A 85 10.22 3.68 7.08
CA TYR A 85 9.07 3.72 7.98
C TYR A 85 9.23 2.75 9.17
N GLY A 86 8.73 3.13 10.33
CA GLY A 86 8.59 2.27 11.50
C GLY A 86 9.80 1.35 11.78
N THR A 87 9.52 0.10 12.09
CA THR A 87 10.53 -0.92 12.41
C THR A 87 10.74 -1.87 11.24
N LYS A 88 12.00 -2.18 10.91
CA LYS A 88 12.34 -3.19 9.91
C LYS A 88 11.93 -4.57 10.39
N VAL A 89 11.32 -5.36 9.51
CA VAL A 89 10.95 -6.74 9.77
C VAL A 89 11.44 -7.66 8.65
N THR A 90 11.73 -8.90 8.99
CA THR A 90 12.17 -9.93 8.03
C THR A 90 11.02 -10.80 7.54
N GLU A 91 9.99 -10.95 8.38
CA GLU A 91 8.77 -11.70 8.07
C GLU A 91 7.57 -10.74 8.06
N PRO A 92 7.08 -10.36 6.87
CA PRO A 92 5.92 -9.51 6.76
C PRO A 92 4.67 -10.14 7.36
N MET A 93 3.86 -9.30 7.99
CA MET A 93 2.58 -9.65 8.57
C MET A 93 1.50 -8.65 8.15
N LEU A 94 0.26 -8.99 8.38
CA LEU A 94 -0.92 -8.21 8.00
C LEU A 94 -0.79 -6.74 8.44
N GLY A 95 -0.86 -5.85 7.47
CA GLY A 95 -0.74 -4.40 7.68
C GLY A 95 0.68 -3.83 7.58
N ASP A 96 1.71 -4.66 7.37
CA ASP A 96 3.07 -4.18 7.14
C ASP A 96 3.19 -3.46 5.80
N ILE A 97 4.05 -2.46 5.75
CA ILE A 97 4.38 -1.72 4.54
C ILE A 97 5.49 -2.45 3.80
N LEU A 98 5.25 -2.78 2.54
CA LEU A 98 6.23 -3.40 1.65
C LEU A 98 6.68 -2.43 0.58
N THR A 99 7.98 -2.30 0.38
CA THR A 99 8.57 -1.54 -0.72
C THR A 99 9.28 -2.48 -1.67
N PHE A 100 9.17 -2.19 -2.95
CA PHE A 100 9.75 -2.97 -4.04
C PHE A 100 10.55 -2.05 -4.95
N LYS A 101 11.68 -2.53 -5.45
CA LYS A 101 12.43 -1.87 -6.52
C LYS A 101 11.88 -2.29 -7.87
N ARG A 102 11.81 -1.35 -8.80
CA ARG A 102 11.52 -1.57 -10.21
C ARG A 102 12.36 -0.65 -11.08
N ASP A 103 12.39 -0.90 -12.38
CA ASP A 103 13.07 -0.04 -13.32
C ASP A 103 12.46 1.38 -13.27
N GLY A 104 13.32 2.37 -13.08
CA GLY A 104 12.91 3.77 -13.02
C GLY A 104 12.30 4.22 -11.68
N GLY A 105 12.29 3.38 -10.63
CA GLY A 105 11.75 3.82 -9.34
C GLY A 105 11.45 2.70 -8.36
N GLY A 106 10.33 2.83 -7.66
CA GLY A 106 9.87 1.86 -6.68
C GLY A 106 8.36 1.74 -6.64
N HIS A 107 7.89 0.76 -5.90
CA HIS A 107 6.48 0.57 -5.56
C HIS A 107 6.34 0.39 -4.06
N VAL A 108 5.21 0.80 -3.50
CA VAL A 108 4.87 0.62 -2.10
C VAL A 108 3.41 0.21 -1.95
N GLY A 109 3.16 -0.69 -1.03
CA GLY A 109 1.82 -1.13 -0.66
C GLY A 109 1.79 -1.82 0.69
N ILE A 110 0.65 -2.35 1.04
CA ILE A 110 0.38 -2.99 2.34
C ILE A 110 0.29 -4.50 2.15
N TYR A 111 1.02 -5.24 2.98
CA TYR A 111 0.92 -6.70 3.03
C TYR A 111 -0.48 -7.10 3.48
N VAL A 112 -1.13 -7.92 2.66
CA VAL A 112 -2.41 -8.53 3.02
C VAL A 112 -2.35 -10.05 3.04
N GLY A 113 -1.29 -10.65 2.55
CA GLY A 113 -1.07 -12.08 2.59
C GLY A 113 0.09 -12.50 1.72
N GLU A 114 0.30 -13.78 1.60
CA GLU A 114 1.34 -14.37 0.75
C GLU A 114 0.97 -15.78 0.31
N ASP A 115 1.53 -16.19 -0.80
CA ASP A 115 1.62 -17.59 -1.22
C ASP A 115 3.09 -18.03 -1.21
N LYS A 116 3.37 -19.20 -1.77
CA LYS A 116 4.73 -19.74 -1.82
C LYS A 116 5.73 -18.74 -2.43
N ASP A 117 5.37 -18.11 -3.53
CA ASP A 117 6.30 -17.34 -4.38
C ASP A 117 6.09 -15.83 -4.31
N CYS A 118 4.91 -15.38 -3.89
CA CYS A 118 4.50 -13.98 -3.96
C CYS A 118 3.96 -13.45 -2.63
N TYR A 119 4.19 -12.15 -2.40
CA TYR A 119 3.38 -11.35 -1.50
C TYR A 119 2.11 -10.89 -2.21
N HIS A 120 0.99 -10.85 -1.50
CA HIS A 120 -0.26 -10.23 -1.92
C HIS A 120 -0.27 -8.81 -1.32
N VAL A 121 -0.24 -7.82 -2.19
CA VAL A 121 0.00 -6.42 -1.83
C VAL A 121 -1.20 -5.58 -2.23
N LEU A 122 -1.81 -4.92 -1.25
CA LEU A 122 -2.84 -3.92 -1.47
C LEU A 122 -2.18 -2.56 -1.66
N GLY A 123 -2.34 -1.97 -2.82
CA GLY A 123 -1.69 -0.71 -3.16
C GLY A 123 -2.39 0.08 -4.25
N GLY A 124 -2.03 1.34 -4.34
CA GLY A 124 -2.45 2.23 -5.40
C GLY A 124 -1.61 2.07 -6.65
N ASN A 125 -2.13 2.55 -7.77
CA ASN A 125 -1.47 2.49 -9.07
C ASN A 125 -1.14 1.07 -9.56
N GLN A 126 -1.91 0.09 -9.13
CA GLN A 126 -1.81 -1.30 -9.55
C GLN A 126 -2.85 -1.57 -10.64
N GLY A 127 -2.44 -1.42 -11.92
CA GLY A 127 -3.36 -1.39 -13.05
C GLY A 127 -4.30 -0.18 -12.96
N ASN A 128 -3.76 0.98 -12.67
CA ASN A 128 -4.48 2.25 -12.51
C ASN A 128 -5.60 2.21 -11.46
N ALA A 129 -5.45 1.35 -10.46
CA ALA A 129 -6.45 1.14 -9.43
C ALA A 129 -5.84 0.88 -8.04
N MET A 130 -6.66 1.10 -7.03
CA MET A 130 -6.45 0.57 -5.69
C MET A 130 -6.90 -0.88 -5.67
N SER A 131 -5.95 -1.80 -5.68
CA SER A 131 -6.21 -3.23 -5.85
C SER A 131 -5.23 -4.10 -5.06
N VAL A 132 -5.51 -5.40 -4.99
CA VAL A 132 -4.54 -6.38 -4.50
C VAL A 132 -3.86 -7.06 -5.68
N THR A 133 -2.53 -7.04 -5.69
CA THR A 133 -1.72 -7.70 -6.71
C THR A 133 -0.70 -8.66 -6.10
N ARG A 134 -0.28 -9.66 -6.87
CA ARG A 134 0.76 -10.61 -6.48
C ARG A 134 2.11 -10.14 -6.98
N ILE A 135 3.08 -9.94 -6.08
CA ILE A 135 4.44 -9.50 -6.40
C ILE A 135 5.41 -10.55 -5.90
N VAL A 136 6.32 -11.03 -6.76
CA VAL A 136 7.29 -12.04 -6.37
C VAL A 136 8.15 -11.59 -5.19
N LYS A 137 8.37 -12.49 -4.24
CA LYS A 137 9.10 -12.19 -2.99
C LYS A 137 10.51 -11.67 -3.22
N THR A 138 11.17 -12.11 -4.29
CA THR A 138 12.53 -11.69 -4.65
C THR A 138 12.65 -10.20 -5.01
N ARG A 139 11.55 -9.51 -5.34
CA ARG A 139 11.52 -8.07 -5.60
C ARG A 139 11.44 -7.21 -4.34
N LEU A 140 11.18 -7.81 -3.18
CA LEU A 140 11.07 -7.08 -1.92
C LEU A 140 12.37 -6.31 -1.62
N TYR A 141 12.24 -5.01 -1.41
CA TYR A 141 13.36 -4.17 -0.96
C TYR A 141 13.38 -4.06 0.56
N GLN A 142 12.27 -3.65 1.17
CA GLN A 142 12.12 -3.57 2.63
C GLN A 142 10.68 -3.92 3.04
N ALA A 143 10.55 -4.58 4.16
CA ALA A 143 9.31 -4.74 4.90
C ALA A 143 9.40 -3.95 6.21
N ARG A 144 8.37 -3.14 6.51
CA ARG A 144 8.37 -2.19 7.62
C ARG A 144 7.06 -2.28 8.38
N ARG A 145 7.15 -2.31 9.68
CA ARG A 145 5.99 -2.39 10.59
C ARG A 145 5.81 -1.11 11.36
N THR A 146 4.55 -0.69 11.58
CA THR A 146 4.22 0.40 12.47
C THR A 146 4.87 0.18 13.84
N ALA A 147 5.53 1.21 14.38
CA ALA A 147 6.02 1.19 15.76
C ALA A 147 4.82 1.36 16.72
N TRP A 148 4.52 0.32 17.46
CA TRP A 148 3.40 0.32 18.39
C TRP A 148 3.75 1.08 19.67
N LYS A 149 2.86 1.95 20.12
CA LYS A 149 2.95 2.59 21.47
C LYS A 149 2.37 1.69 22.56
N VAL A 150 1.64 0.68 22.16
CA VAL A 150 1.00 -0.35 22.99
C VAL A 150 1.32 -1.72 22.41
N ALA A 151 0.80 -2.80 22.99
CA ALA A 151 1.00 -4.14 22.44
C ALA A 151 0.53 -4.24 20.98
N GLN A 152 1.29 -4.96 20.16
CA GLN A 152 0.92 -5.25 18.78
C GLN A 152 -0.45 -5.93 18.73
N PRO A 153 -1.36 -5.51 17.84
CA PRO A 153 -2.65 -6.18 17.66
C PRO A 153 -2.48 -7.67 17.35
N THR A 154 -3.30 -8.51 17.98
CA THR A 154 -3.18 -9.97 17.86
C THR A 154 -3.50 -10.51 16.45
N ASN A 155 -4.25 -9.75 15.65
CA ASN A 155 -4.53 -10.10 14.26
C ASN A 155 -3.40 -9.72 13.28
N VAL A 156 -2.35 -9.02 13.73
CA VAL A 156 -1.12 -8.81 12.95
C VAL A 156 -0.39 -10.14 12.89
N ARG A 157 -0.54 -10.83 11.79
CA ARG A 157 -0.10 -12.21 11.58
C ARG A 157 0.29 -12.45 10.12
N LYS A 158 1.01 -13.52 9.89
CA LYS A 158 1.23 -14.06 8.55
C LYS A 158 -0.08 -14.65 8.01
N VAL A 159 -0.43 -14.33 6.78
CA VAL A 159 -1.63 -14.82 6.10
C VAL A 159 -1.23 -15.61 4.87
N MET A 160 -1.49 -16.92 4.88
CA MET A 160 -1.22 -17.79 3.72
C MET A 160 -2.43 -17.84 2.81
N LEU A 161 -2.22 -17.62 1.54
CA LEU A 161 -3.25 -17.56 0.50
C LEU A 161 -2.91 -18.52 -0.65
N ASP A 162 -3.90 -18.85 -1.46
CA ASP A 162 -3.69 -19.64 -2.66
C ASP A 162 -2.92 -18.84 -3.73
N ALA A 163 -2.06 -19.54 -4.46
CA ALA A 163 -1.29 -18.99 -5.58
C ALA A 163 -2.16 -18.87 -6.84
N LYS A 164 -3.19 -18.01 -6.81
CA LYS A 164 -4.09 -17.77 -7.94
C LYS A 164 -3.96 -16.33 -8.44
N GLY A 165 -4.09 -16.15 -9.75
CA GLY A 165 -4.04 -14.84 -10.39
C GLY A 165 -2.67 -14.51 -10.99
N THR A 166 -2.63 -13.44 -11.77
CA THR A 166 -1.44 -12.97 -12.48
C THR A 166 -0.41 -12.39 -11.53
N ILE A 167 0.86 -12.64 -11.80
CA ILE A 167 1.98 -12.01 -11.09
C ILE A 167 2.24 -10.66 -11.74
N SER A 168 2.25 -9.59 -10.95
CA SER A 168 2.62 -8.27 -11.42
C SER A 168 4.11 -8.19 -11.70
N LYS A 169 4.44 -7.60 -12.84
CA LYS A 169 5.83 -7.31 -13.25
C LYS A 169 6.14 -5.83 -13.17
N ASN A 170 5.11 -5.01 -13.28
CA ASN A 170 5.17 -3.55 -13.21
C ASN A 170 3.85 -3.06 -12.62
N GLU A 171 3.90 -2.26 -11.58
CA GLU A 171 2.75 -1.72 -10.84
C GLU A 171 2.38 -0.30 -11.31
N ALA A 172 2.91 0.16 -12.41
CA ALA A 172 2.57 1.45 -13.02
C ALA A 172 1.54 1.29 -14.12
#